data_cba54a0c0c9b6f7682c94d54a4d14be0
#
_entry.id   cba54a0c0c9b6f7682c94d54a4d14be0
#
_cell.length_a   1.000
_cell.length_b   1.000
_cell.length_c   1.000
_cell.angle_alpha   90.00
_cell.angle_beta   90.00
_cell.angle_gamma   90.00
#
_symmetry.space_group_name_H-M   'P 1'
#
loop_
_entity.id
_entity.type
_entity.pdbx_description
1 polymer ?
#
loop_
_entity_poly.entity_id
_entity_poly.type
_entity_poly.pdbx_seq_one_letter_code
_entity_poly.pdbx_strand_id
1 'polypeptide(L)'
;MKRISSQTSIPLTVLHKEMCSYDSENGISEELINEQSAAQIVSKFKDWKIANTQTRFRYARSNQNVAETALSYRDGTPRELIKQGVVGTMIAPGTPSDKYLYDTIAFDSPLEKENIMTDISEVVVYGKIPRSSIAIPTIVDENYSPDFMYVVKKADGTKELNIVVETKLVENQSTLRGIEDAKIKCAE
;
A
#
# COMPACT_ATOMS: atom_id res chain seq x y z
N MET A 1 -14.79 -15.23 -18.06
CA MET A 1 -13.56 -15.99 -17.78
C MET A 1 -12.27 -15.18 -17.98
N LYS A 2 -12.00 -14.55 -19.14
CA LYS A 2 -10.75 -13.76 -19.36
C LYS A 2 -10.53 -12.70 -18.29
N ARG A 3 -11.57 -11.94 -17.91
CA ARG A 3 -11.51 -10.94 -16.85
C ARG A 3 -11.15 -11.56 -15.48
N ILE A 4 -11.78 -12.68 -15.11
CA ILE A 4 -11.48 -13.37 -13.86
C ILE A 4 -10.02 -13.82 -13.87
N SER A 5 -9.56 -14.47 -14.94
CA SER A 5 -8.17 -14.90 -15.08
C SER A 5 -7.17 -13.76 -14.93
N SER A 6 -7.40 -12.62 -15.59
CA SER A 6 -6.50 -11.47 -15.52
C SER A 6 -6.46 -10.78 -14.14
N GLN A 7 -7.54 -10.86 -13.37
CA GLN A 7 -7.64 -10.22 -12.04
C GLN A 7 -7.34 -11.15 -10.87
N THR A 8 -7.26 -12.46 -11.11
CA THR A 8 -6.97 -13.46 -10.07
C THR A 8 -5.64 -14.18 -10.29
N SER A 9 -5.02 -13.97 -11.46
CA SER A 9 -3.83 -14.72 -11.91
C SER A 9 -4.06 -16.24 -12.02
N ILE A 10 -5.33 -16.70 -11.98
CA ILE A 10 -5.67 -18.12 -12.18
C ILE A 10 -5.65 -18.41 -13.69
N PRO A 11 -4.93 -19.45 -14.14
CA PRO A 11 -4.89 -19.82 -15.54
C PRO A 11 -6.30 -20.08 -16.12
N LEU A 12 -6.54 -19.59 -17.33
CA LEU A 12 -7.85 -19.71 -17.99
C LEU A 12 -8.31 -21.18 -18.13
N THR A 13 -7.36 -22.08 -18.33
CA THR A 13 -7.62 -23.54 -18.41
C THR A 13 -8.13 -24.12 -17.10
N VAL A 14 -7.60 -23.65 -15.97
CA VAL A 14 -8.07 -24.04 -14.63
C VAL A 14 -9.47 -23.52 -14.39
N LEU A 15 -9.70 -22.22 -14.64
CA LEU A 15 -11.03 -21.62 -14.51
C LEU A 15 -12.07 -22.35 -15.38
N HIS A 16 -11.73 -22.66 -16.62
CA HIS A 16 -12.64 -23.36 -17.54
C HIS A 16 -12.98 -24.75 -16.99
N LYS A 17 -11.98 -25.52 -16.56
CA LYS A 17 -12.18 -26.86 -15.98
C LYS A 17 -13.12 -26.81 -14.79
N GLU A 18 -12.84 -25.93 -13.82
CA GLU A 18 -13.63 -25.82 -12.59
C GLU A 18 -15.06 -25.32 -12.86
N MET A 19 -15.24 -24.39 -13.81
CA MET A 19 -16.58 -23.94 -14.22
C MET A 19 -17.38 -25.05 -14.89
N CYS A 20 -16.77 -25.86 -15.77
CA CYS A 20 -17.44 -27.00 -16.38
C CYS A 20 -17.80 -28.08 -15.34
N SER A 21 -16.93 -28.33 -14.36
CA SER A 21 -17.22 -29.26 -13.26
C SER A 21 -18.42 -28.75 -12.45
N TYR A 22 -18.40 -27.48 -12.06
CA TYR A 22 -19.49 -26.87 -11.31
C TYR A 22 -20.82 -26.90 -12.08
N ASP A 23 -20.78 -26.60 -13.39
CA ASP A 23 -21.95 -26.61 -14.27
C ASP A 23 -22.56 -28.01 -14.36
N SER A 24 -21.72 -29.05 -14.48
CA SER A 24 -22.19 -30.44 -14.54
C SER A 24 -22.86 -30.92 -13.24
N GLU A 25 -22.46 -30.36 -12.09
CA GLU A 25 -22.98 -30.76 -10.78
C GLU A 25 -24.19 -29.91 -10.34
N ASN A 26 -24.21 -28.61 -10.66
CA ASN A 26 -25.15 -27.64 -10.10
C ASN A 26 -26.00 -26.93 -11.16
N GLY A 27 -25.57 -26.94 -12.41
CA GLY A 27 -26.14 -26.13 -13.49
C GLY A 27 -25.77 -24.65 -13.37
N ILE A 28 -25.28 -24.04 -14.43
CA ILE A 28 -25.06 -22.60 -14.49
C ILE A 28 -26.14 -21.96 -15.35
N SER A 29 -27.01 -21.16 -14.74
CA SER A 29 -27.97 -20.35 -15.50
C SER A 29 -27.25 -19.34 -16.39
N GLU A 30 -27.71 -19.18 -17.64
CA GLU A 30 -27.17 -18.15 -18.55
C GLU A 30 -27.21 -16.73 -17.95
N GLU A 31 -28.17 -16.45 -17.10
CA GLU A 31 -28.31 -15.17 -16.40
C GLU A 31 -27.13 -14.88 -15.45
N LEU A 32 -26.44 -15.91 -14.98
CA LEU A 32 -25.25 -15.78 -14.14
C LEU A 32 -23.97 -15.50 -14.96
N ILE A 33 -24.01 -15.63 -16.27
CA ILE A 33 -22.87 -15.37 -17.16
C ILE A 33 -22.83 -13.88 -17.53
N ASN A 34 -22.51 -13.02 -16.56
CA ASN A 34 -22.48 -11.58 -16.73
C ASN A 34 -21.28 -10.93 -16.00
N GLU A 35 -21.07 -9.64 -16.23
CA GLU A 35 -19.99 -8.85 -15.63
C GLU A 35 -20.09 -8.72 -14.12
N GLN A 36 -21.29 -8.68 -13.56
CA GLN A 36 -21.51 -8.57 -12.13
C GLN A 36 -21.08 -9.86 -11.40
N SER A 37 -21.44 -11.01 -11.94
CA SER A 37 -21.01 -12.31 -11.41
C SER A 37 -19.49 -12.48 -11.51
N ALA A 38 -18.88 -12.04 -12.62
CA ALA A 38 -17.42 -12.06 -12.74
C ALA A 38 -16.75 -11.17 -11.68
N ALA A 39 -17.29 -9.99 -11.39
CA ALA A 39 -16.77 -9.09 -10.36
C ALA A 39 -16.93 -9.70 -8.96
N GLN A 40 -18.07 -10.36 -8.68
CA GLN A 40 -18.28 -11.05 -7.40
C GLN A 40 -17.31 -12.22 -7.18
N ILE A 41 -17.04 -13.00 -8.22
CA ILE A 41 -16.05 -14.11 -8.15
C ILE A 41 -14.67 -13.55 -7.83
N VAL A 42 -14.24 -12.48 -8.50
CA VAL A 42 -12.95 -11.83 -8.25
C VAL A 42 -12.87 -11.30 -6.81
N SER A 43 -13.92 -10.61 -6.34
CA SER A 43 -13.97 -10.11 -4.96
C SER A 43 -13.84 -11.24 -3.94
N LYS A 44 -14.65 -12.27 -4.06
CA LYS A 44 -14.62 -13.43 -3.14
C LYS A 44 -13.26 -14.17 -3.19
N PHE A 45 -12.65 -14.25 -4.37
CA PHE A 45 -11.31 -14.84 -4.48
C PHE A 45 -10.25 -13.99 -3.78
N LYS A 46 -10.31 -12.67 -3.90
CA LYS A 46 -9.42 -11.76 -3.17
C LYS A 46 -9.59 -11.92 -1.66
N ASP A 47 -10.83 -11.95 -1.17
CA ASP A 47 -11.13 -12.15 0.25
C ASP A 47 -10.59 -13.50 0.76
N TRP A 48 -10.80 -14.56 -0.03
CA TRP A 48 -10.25 -15.89 0.29
C TRP A 48 -8.71 -15.89 0.30
N LYS A 49 -8.07 -15.24 -0.70
CA LYS A 49 -6.62 -15.11 -0.79
C LYS A 49 -6.07 -14.40 0.46
N ILE A 50 -6.69 -13.29 0.87
CA ILE A 50 -6.35 -12.57 2.10
C ILE A 50 -6.43 -13.51 3.31
N ALA A 51 -7.58 -14.14 3.52
CA ALA A 51 -7.81 -14.98 4.70
C ALA A 51 -6.86 -16.18 4.80
N ASN A 52 -6.40 -16.73 3.66
CA ASN A 52 -5.60 -17.97 3.63
C ASN A 52 -4.10 -17.77 3.44
N THR A 53 -3.65 -16.54 3.10
CA THR A 53 -2.24 -16.29 2.79
C THR A 53 -1.56 -15.30 3.72
N GLN A 54 -2.29 -14.54 4.54
CA GLN A 54 -1.74 -13.51 5.44
C GLN A 54 -0.59 -13.99 6.34
N THR A 55 -0.59 -15.26 6.72
CA THR A 55 0.45 -15.84 7.60
C THR A 55 1.49 -16.67 6.85
N ARG A 56 1.41 -16.75 5.53
CA ARG A 56 2.22 -17.68 4.71
C ARG A 56 3.17 -16.99 3.75
N PHE A 57 3.26 -15.66 3.76
CA PHE A 57 4.22 -14.94 2.94
C PHE A 57 5.21 -14.17 3.81
N ARG A 58 6.33 -13.86 3.23
CA ARG A 58 7.35 -13.00 3.82
C ARG A 58 7.98 -12.16 2.72
N TYR A 59 8.40 -10.96 3.07
CA TYR A 59 9.21 -10.14 2.18
C TYR A 59 10.67 -10.58 2.24
N ALA A 60 11.32 -10.55 1.11
CA ALA A 60 12.76 -10.76 1.00
C ALA A 60 13.35 -9.57 0.22
N ARG A 61 14.53 -9.12 0.65
CA ARG A 61 15.23 -8.05 -0.07
C ARG A 61 15.54 -8.51 -1.50
N SER A 62 15.07 -7.71 -2.48
CA SER A 62 15.44 -7.92 -3.86
C SER A 62 16.87 -7.41 -4.13
N ASN A 63 17.65 -8.16 -4.91
CA ASN A 63 18.96 -7.70 -5.41
C ASN A 63 18.85 -6.92 -6.74
N GLN A 64 17.63 -6.57 -7.15
CA GLN A 64 17.43 -5.76 -8.35
C GLN A 64 17.88 -4.32 -8.10
N ASN A 65 18.52 -3.73 -9.09
CA ASN A 65 18.85 -2.31 -9.04
C ASN A 65 17.58 -1.48 -8.89
N VAL A 66 17.58 -0.61 -7.89
CA VAL A 66 16.46 0.29 -7.60
C VAL A 66 16.32 1.25 -8.79
N ALA A 67 15.11 1.41 -9.27
CA ALA A 67 14.80 2.44 -10.25
C ALA A 67 14.97 3.83 -9.63
N GLU A 68 15.22 4.83 -10.46
CA GLU A 68 15.17 6.24 -10.03
C GLU A 68 13.81 6.56 -9.40
N THR A 69 13.83 7.25 -8.25
CA THR A 69 12.63 7.67 -7.53
C THR A 69 12.56 9.18 -7.38
N ALA A 70 11.50 9.70 -6.75
CA ALA A 70 11.45 11.12 -6.37
C ALA A 70 12.48 11.47 -5.29
N LEU A 71 12.97 10.49 -4.51
CA LEU A 71 13.92 10.69 -3.42
C LEU A 71 15.38 10.49 -3.83
N SER A 72 15.64 9.70 -4.87
CA SER A 72 17.00 9.31 -5.25
C SER A 72 17.19 9.25 -6.76
N TYR A 73 18.42 9.49 -7.19
CA TYR A 73 18.87 9.22 -8.54
C TYR A 73 19.08 7.72 -8.76
N ARG A 74 19.32 7.33 -10.02
CA ARG A 74 19.53 5.93 -10.43
C ARG A 74 20.74 5.26 -9.76
N ASP A 75 21.73 6.04 -9.37
CA ASP A 75 22.93 5.58 -8.65
C ASP A 75 22.73 5.45 -7.14
N GLY A 76 21.52 5.76 -6.64
CA GLY A 76 21.14 5.73 -5.22
C GLY A 76 21.48 7.01 -4.46
N THR A 77 22.09 8.02 -5.09
CA THR A 77 22.35 9.31 -4.43
C THR A 77 21.02 10.04 -4.13
N PRO A 78 20.87 10.65 -2.94
CA PRO A 78 19.65 11.39 -2.61
C PRO A 78 19.52 12.65 -3.46
N ARG A 79 18.29 13.03 -3.75
CA ARG A 79 17.98 14.31 -4.39
C ARG A 79 17.96 15.42 -3.37
N GLU A 80 18.62 16.52 -3.65
CA GLU A 80 18.58 17.72 -2.81
C GLU A 80 17.25 18.49 -2.95
N LEU A 81 16.62 18.40 -4.13
CA LEU A 81 15.38 19.09 -4.43
C LEU A 81 14.32 18.10 -4.92
N ILE A 82 13.15 18.17 -4.33
CA ILE A 82 12.00 17.35 -4.67
C ILE A 82 10.85 18.25 -5.07
N LYS A 83 10.17 17.94 -6.17
CA LYS A 83 8.99 18.69 -6.61
C LYS A 83 7.88 18.58 -5.58
N GLN A 84 7.35 19.70 -5.09
CA GLN A 84 6.28 19.72 -4.11
C GLN A 84 5.07 18.89 -4.52
N GLY A 85 4.64 18.90 -5.77
CA GLY A 85 3.47 18.17 -6.25
C GLY A 85 3.57 16.63 -6.17
N VAL A 86 4.78 16.06 -5.98
CA VAL A 86 4.93 14.60 -5.71
C VAL A 86 4.82 14.28 -4.22
N VAL A 87 4.99 15.27 -3.34
CA VAL A 87 4.82 15.14 -1.89
C VAL A 87 3.38 15.39 -1.49
N GLY A 88 2.78 16.49 -1.98
CA GLY A 88 1.39 16.83 -1.69
C GLY A 88 0.84 17.88 -2.65
N THR A 89 -0.48 17.88 -2.85
CA THR A 89 -1.18 18.82 -3.76
C THR A 89 -1.50 20.16 -3.09
N MET A 90 -1.64 20.16 -1.77
CA MET A 90 -1.94 21.35 -0.96
C MET A 90 -0.71 21.80 -0.17
N ILE A 91 -0.62 23.08 0.11
CA ILE A 91 0.43 23.66 0.94
C ILE A 91 -0.21 24.36 2.14
N ALA A 92 0.32 24.13 3.32
CA ALA A 92 -0.01 24.93 4.49
C ALA A 92 1.01 26.05 4.69
N PRO A 93 0.57 27.25 5.12
CA PRO A 93 1.48 28.28 5.58
C PRO A 93 2.15 27.88 6.90
N GLY A 94 3.37 28.36 7.11
CA GLY A 94 4.15 28.11 8.33
C GLY A 94 5.46 27.40 8.04
N THR A 95 6.29 27.34 9.06
CA THR A 95 7.56 26.62 9.04
C THR A 95 7.34 25.24 9.65
N PRO A 96 7.69 24.14 8.98
CA PRO A 96 7.61 22.82 9.57
C PRO A 96 8.64 22.68 10.72
N SER A 97 8.47 21.62 11.52
CA SER A 97 9.46 21.27 12.55
C SER A 97 10.84 21.02 11.92
N ASP A 98 11.91 21.37 12.65
CA ASP A 98 13.29 21.07 12.26
C ASP A 98 13.57 19.57 12.05
N LYS A 99 12.69 18.71 12.57
CA LYS A 99 12.72 17.26 12.36
C LYS A 99 12.08 16.83 11.03
N TYR A 100 11.31 17.73 10.37
CA TYR A 100 10.66 17.41 9.10
C TYR A 100 11.64 17.50 7.94
N LEU A 101 11.63 16.50 7.06
CA LEU A 101 12.61 16.35 5.99
C LEU A 101 12.54 17.45 4.93
N TYR A 102 11.39 18.08 4.75
CA TYR A 102 11.16 19.10 3.73
C TYR A 102 10.97 20.48 4.36
N ASP A 103 11.29 21.51 3.58
CA ASP A 103 11.15 22.92 3.96
C ASP A 103 9.70 23.46 3.81
N THR A 104 8.82 22.65 3.20
CA THR A 104 7.45 23.06 2.89
C THR A 104 6.45 22.00 3.39
N ILE A 105 5.38 22.45 4.05
CA ILE A 105 4.29 21.58 4.51
C ILE A 105 3.36 21.26 3.35
N ALA A 106 3.67 20.20 2.61
CA ALA A 106 2.88 19.72 1.48
C ALA A 106 2.09 18.45 1.87
N PHE A 107 0.77 18.43 1.62
CA PHE A 107 -0.14 17.37 2.06
C PHE A 107 -1.27 17.13 1.06
N ASP A 108 -2.00 16.02 1.23
CA ASP A 108 -3.17 15.65 0.41
C ASP A 108 -4.46 15.58 1.24
N SER A 109 -4.35 15.48 2.57
CA SER A 109 -5.49 15.43 3.48
C SER A 109 -5.26 16.24 4.76
N PRO A 110 -6.32 16.70 5.44
CA PRO A 110 -6.19 17.39 6.73
C PRO A 110 -5.44 16.58 7.79
N LEU A 111 -5.62 15.26 7.82
CA LEU A 111 -4.94 14.37 8.75
C LEU A 111 -3.43 14.30 8.49
N GLU A 112 -3.02 14.24 7.23
CA GLU A 112 -1.59 14.32 6.89
C GLU A 112 -0.97 15.64 7.33
N LYS A 113 -1.70 16.76 7.17
CA LYS A 113 -1.25 18.07 7.68
C LYS A 113 -1.05 18.03 9.18
N GLU A 114 -1.99 17.46 9.94
CA GLU A 114 -1.90 17.33 11.38
C GLU A 114 -0.68 16.48 11.78
N ASN A 115 -0.45 15.36 11.11
CA ASN A 115 0.72 14.52 11.35
C ASN A 115 2.05 15.23 11.05
N ILE A 116 2.11 16.07 10.00
CA ILE A 116 3.30 16.87 9.69
C ILE A 116 3.57 17.91 10.78
N MET A 117 2.53 18.47 11.38
CA MET A 117 2.64 19.52 12.37
C MET A 117 2.77 19.02 13.81
N THR A 118 2.57 17.72 14.05
CA THR A 118 2.69 17.12 15.37
C THR A 118 4.16 16.84 15.69
N ASP A 119 4.67 17.36 16.80
CA ASP A 119 6.01 17.04 17.28
C ASP A 119 5.95 15.83 18.22
N ILE A 120 6.76 14.83 17.92
CA ILE A 120 6.92 13.60 18.71
C ILE A 120 8.35 13.56 19.23
N SER A 121 8.51 13.47 20.55
CA SER A 121 9.82 13.57 21.23
C SER A 121 10.83 12.54 20.78
N GLU A 122 10.38 11.30 20.56
CA GLU A 122 11.20 10.14 20.18
C GLU A 122 11.63 10.18 18.70
N VAL A 123 10.94 10.96 17.88
CA VAL A 123 11.23 11.10 16.45
C VAL A 123 12.44 12.03 16.26
N VAL A 124 13.43 11.54 15.55
CA VAL A 124 14.66 12.28 15.18
C VAL A 124 14.48 13.04 13.86
N VAL A 125 13.89 12.37 12.88
CA VAL A 125 13.55 12.95 11.57
C VAL A 125 12.35 12.22 11.00
N TYR A 126 11.51 12.91 10.28
CA TYR A 126 10.37 12.33 9.61
C TYR A 126 10.07 13.07 8.29
N GLY A 127 9.32 12.41 7.42
CA GLY A 127 8.89 13.02 6.17
C GLY A 127 7.78 12.24 5.51
N LYS A 128 6.96 12.94 4.74
CA LYS A 128 6.00 12.30 3.85
C LYS A 128 6.75 11.63 2.69
N ILE A 129 6.38 10.40 2.37
CA ILE A 129 6.98 9.68 1.25
C ILE A 129 6.37 10.20 -0.05
N PRO A 130 7.18 10.67 -1.01
CA PRO A 130 6.67 11.11 -2.30
C PRO A 130 5.97 9.98 -3.03
N ARG A 131 4.89 10.31 -3.73
CA ARG A 131 4.08 9.33 -4.48
C ARG A 131 4.94 8.47 -5.37
N SER A 132 4.64 7.17 -5.40
CA SER A 132 5.33 6.18 -6.23
C SER A 132 6.83 6.00 -5.94
N SER A 133 7.35 6.52 -4.83
CA SER A 133 8.76 6.33 -4.45
C SER A 133 9.00 4.95 -3.85
N ILE A 134 8.02 4.40 -3.14
CA ILE A 134 8.06 3.06 -2.57
C ILE A 134 6.79 2.33 -3.00
N ALA A 135 6.94 1.11 -3.50
CA ALA A 135 5.84 0.24 -3.87
C ALA A 135 6.05 -1.11 -3.20
N ILE A 136 5.21 -1.43 -2.23
CA ILE A 136 5.21 -2.70 -1.51
C ILE A 136 4.16 -3.59 -2.17
N PRO A 137 4.54 -4.70 -2.84
CA PRO A 137 3.57 -5.60 -3.43
C PRO A 137 2.73 -6.26 -2.34
N THR A 138 1.44 -6.35 -2.55
CA THR A 138 0.51 -7.00 -1.63
C THR A 138 0.07 -8.36 -2.15
N ILE A 139 -0.51 -9.19 -1.28
CA ILE A 139 -1.03 -10.52 -1.63
C ILE A 139 -2.21 -10.48 -2.61
N VAL A 140 -2.81 -9.32 -2.82
CA VAL A 140 -3.96 -9.13 -3.73
C VAL A 140 -3.57 -8.54 -5.09
N ASP A 141 -2.28 -8.64 -5.44
CA ASP A 141 -1.70 -8.15 -6.70
C ASP A 141 -1.84 -6.62 -6.90
N GLU A 142 -1.95 -5.89 -5.80
CA GLU A 142 -1.92 -4.43 -5.75
C GLU A 142 -0.62 -3.98 -5.09
N ASN A 143 -0.10 -2.82 -5.48
CA ASN A 143 1.01 -2.21 -4.79
C ASN A 143 0.48 -1.25 -3.73
N TYR A 144 1.13 -1.27 -2.58
CA TYR A 144 0.91 -0.33 -1.52
C TYR A 144 2.06 0.68 -1.48
N SER A 145 1.74 1.96 -1.34
CA SER A 145 2.71 3.04 -1.16
C SER A 145 2.50 3.64 0.23
N PRO A 146 3.47 3.54 1.13
CA PRO A 146 3.35 4.14 2.47
C PRO A 146 3.36 5.67 2.39
N ASP A 147 2.69 6.33 3.36
CA ASP A 147 2.52 7.79 3.39
C ASP A 147 3.67 8.51 4.09
N PHE A 148 4.19 7.94 5.18
CA PHE A 148 5.21 8.59 6.02
C PHE A 148 6.37 7.65 6.38
N MET A 149 7.52 8.24 6.61
CA MET A 149 8.69 7.61 7.19
C MET A 149 9.17 8.38 8.42
N TYR A 150 9.60 7.64 9.44
CA TYR A 150 10.08 8.19 10.71
C TYR A 150 11.38 7.48 11.12
N VAL A 151 12.34 8.26 11.56
CA VAL A 151 13.50 7.72 12.28
C VAL A 151 13.27 7.96 13.78
N VAL A 152 13.15 6.89 14.51
CA VAL A 152 12.91 6.92 15.96
C VAL A 152 14.19 6.55 16.70
N LYS A 153 14.47 7.25 17.79
CA LYS A 153 15.56 6.91 18.70
C LYS A 153 15.00 6.02 19.82
N LYS A 154 15.53 4.79 19.91
CA LYS A 154 15.17 3.85 20.97
C LYS A 154 15.80 4.22 22.32
N ALA A 155 15.30 3.62 23.39
CA ALA A 155 15.83 3.81 24.75
C ALA A 155 17.31 3.42 24.90
N ASP A 156 17.79 2.47 24.10
CA ASP A 156 19.19 2.04 24.03
C ASP A 156 20.09 3.00 23.21
N GLY A 157 19.50 4.07 22.64
CA GLY A 157 20.20 5.06 21.81
C GLY A 157 20.31 4.68 20.33
N THR A 158 19.92 3.48 19.93
CA THR A 158 19.87 3.08 18.52
C THR A 158 18.79 3.83 17.76
N LYS A 159 18.99 4.00 16.44
CA LYS A 159 18.00 4.63 15.55
C LYS A 159 17.36 3.57 14.69
N GLU A 160 16.06 3.63 14.53
CA GLU A 160 15.27 2.73 13.69
C GLU A 160 14.43 3.51 12.70
N LEU A 161 14.45 3.11 11.44
CA LEU A 161 13.57 3.65 10.40
C LEU A 161 12.24 2.89 10.43
N ASN A 162 11.17 3.61 10.64
CA ASN A 162 9.80 3.10 10.59
C ASN A 162 9.07 3.72 9.40
N ILE A 163 8.27 2.92 8.73
CA ILE A 163 7.42 3.35 7.63
C ILE A 163 5.97 3.23 8.10
N VAL A 164 5.24 4.35 8.08
CA VAL A 164 3.82 4.36 8.44
C VAL A 164 2.99 4.19 7.18
N VAL A 165 2.22 3.15 7.21
CA VAL A 165 1.51 2.57 6.09
C VAL A 165 0.33 3.40 5.66
N GLU A 166 -0.47 3.91 6.57
CA GLU A 166 -1.64 4.72 6.23
C GLU A 166 -2.07 5.59 7.41
N THR A 167 -2.38 6.84 7.12
CA THR A 167 -2.98 7.77 8.07
C THR A 167 -4.48 7.86 7.80
N LYS A 168 -5.26 6.94 8.39
CA LYS A 168 -6.73 7.03 8.37
C LYS A 168 -7.26 7.18 9.78
N LEU A 169 -8.24 8.07 9.94
CA LEU A 169 -9.08 8.12 11.13
C LEU A 169 -9.97 6.88 11.17
N VAL A 170 -9.46 5.79 11.74
CA VAL A 170 -10.23 4.56 11.97
C VAL A 170 -10.36 4.38 13.46
N GLU A 171 -11.56 4.60 13.99
CA GLU A 171 -11.86 4.40 15.42
C GLU A 171 -11.73 2.93 15.85
N ASN A 172 -11.85 1.98 14.87
CA ASN A 172 -11.74 0.54 15.13
C ASN A 172 -11.24 -0.20 13.89
N GLN A 173 -10.43 -1.24 14.07
CA GLN A 173 -9.99 -2.14 12.98
C GLN A 173 -11.16 -2.76 12.20
N SER A 174 -12.33 -2.92 12.82
CA SER A 174 -13.53 -3.45 12.17
C SER A 174 -14.10 -2.57 11.05
N THR A 175 -13.69 -1.31 10.97
CA THR A 175 -14.11 -0.37 9.91
C THR A 175 -13.19 -0.38 8.70
N LEU A 176 -12.02 -1.04 8.81
CA LEU A 176 -11.11 -1.23 7.68
C LEU A 176 -11.71 -2.22 6.68
N ARG A 177 -11.64 -1.89 5.41
CA ARG A 177 -11.97 -2.85 4.37
C ARG A 177 -10.90 -3.95 4.37
N GLY A 178 -11.27 -5.20 4.08
CA GLY A 178 -10.36 -6.34 4.11
C GLY A 178 -9.07 -6.14 3.29
N ILE A 179 -9.14 -5.40 2.17
CA ILE A 179 -7.98 -5.04 1.35
C ILE A 179 -7.04 -4.07 2.09
N GLU A 180 -7.58 -3.11 2.84
CA GLU A 180 -6.80 -2.13 3.61
C GLU A 180 -6.11 -2.81 4.80
N ASP A 181 -6.81 -3.71 5.50
CA ASP A 181 -6.24 -4.54 6.56
C ASP A 181 -5.09 -5.43 6.04
N ALA A 182 -5.27 -6.03 4.86
CA ALA A 182 -4.22 -6.80 4.21
C ALA A 182 -2.99 -5.95 3.84
N LYS A 183 -3.19 -4.70 3.39
CA LYS A 183 -2.09 -3.77 3.09
C LYS A 183 -1.29 -3.43 4.34
N ILE A 184 -1.97 -3.16 5.45
CA ILE A 184 -1.34 -2.86 6.75
C ILE A 184 -0.50 -4.07 7.21
N LYS A 185 -1.09 -5.27 7.21
CA LYS A 185 -0.38 -6.51 7.59
C LYS A 185 0.79 -6.87 6.69
N CYS A 186 0.81 -6.41 5.44
CA CYS A 186 1.95 -6.57 4.55
C CYS A 186 3.11 -5.63 4.89
N ALA A 187 2.88 -4.59 5.67
CA ALA A 187 3.88 -3.59 6.02
C ALA A 187 4.46 -3.80 7.44
N GLU A 188 3.87 -4.67 8.25
CA GLU A 188 4.39 -5.14 9.52
C GLU A 188 5.45 -6.25 9.31
#